data_ada9555f708ddb849fa3e5d28321ca34
#
_entry.id   ada9555f708ddb849fa3e5d28321ca34
#
_cell.length_a   1.000
_cell.length_b   1.000
_cell.length_c   1.000
_cell.angle_alpha   90.00
_cell.angle_beta   90.00
_cell.angle_gamma   90.00
#
_symmetry.space_group_name_H-M   'P 1'
#
loop_
_entity.id
_entity.type
_entity.pdbx_description
1 polymer ?
#
loop_
_entity_poly.entity_id
_entity_poly.type
_entity_poly.pdbx_seq_one_letter_code
_entity_poly.pdbx_strand_id
1 'polypeptide(L)'
;MEKKCRRCAWVNPEDPIYIKYHDEEWGVPLHDDHALYELFLLETFQAGLSWATILHKRENFRRAYEGFHPERVAAFDAAKIDALMQDAGIVRNRRKIETSITNSRVFLDIVHEYGSFDAYIWGFTEGKSIRESWELRITSPLSDRITKDLKRRGMKFVGSTSIYSTLQAIGVLAAHAEDCDWRQP
;
A
#
# COMPACT_ATOMS: atom_id res chain seq x y z
N MET A 1 -29.87 0.11 22.75
CA MET A 1 -29.69 -0.15 21.30
C MET A 1 -28.24 0.22 20.95
N GLU A 2 -27.41 -0.76 20.64
CA GLU A 2 -26.05 -0.46 20.17
C GLU A 2 -26.15 0.32 18.86
N LYS A 3 -25.46 1.46 18.82
CA LYS A 3 -25.39 2.28 17.61
C LYS A 3 -24.67 1.45 16.55
N LYS A 4 -25.37 1.01 15.52
CA LYS A 4 -24.77 0.24 14.42
C LYS A 4 -23.74 1.14 13.72
N CYS A 5 -22.46 0.85 13.88
CA CYS A 5 -21.37 1.60 13.25
C CYS A 5 -21.52 1.55 11.72
N ARG A 6 -21.41 2.72 11.06
CA ARG A 6 -21.42 2.83 9.62
C ARG A 6 -20.01 2.85 9.09
N ARG A 7 -19.69 1.89 8.24
CA ARG A 7 -18.41 1.80 7.53
C ARG A 7 -18.58 2.17 6.07
N CYS A 8 -17.47 2.42 5.40
CA CYS A 8 -17.47 2.59 3.95
C CYS A 8 -18.07 1.35 3.26
N ALA A 9 -18.83 1.57 2.19
CA ALA A 9 -19.60 0.51 1.51
C ALA A 9 -18.76 -0.64 0.92
N TRP A 10 -17.45 -0.42 0.73
CA TRP A 10 -16.54 -1.44 0.22
C TRP A 10 -16.12 -2.48 1.29
N VAL A 11 -16.37 -2.21 2.58
CA VAL A 11 -16.02 -3.14 3.67
C VAL A 11 -16.99 -4.30 3.69
N ASN A 12 -16.47 -5.53 3.58
CA ASN A 12 -17.29 -6.71 3.83
C ASN A 12 -17.58 -6.85 5.35
N PRO A 13 -18.82 -6.71 5.79
CA PRO A 13 -19.17 -6.76 7.22
C PRO A 13 -19.01 -8.15 7.86
N GLU A 14 -18.81 -9.19 7.07
CA GLU A 14 -18.59 -10.57 7.51
C GLU A 14 -17.11 -10.94 7.58
N ASP A 15 -16.20 -10.03 7.19
CA ASP A 15 -14.75 -10.26 7.19
C ASP A 15 -14.07 -9.46 8.33
N PRO A 16 -13.73 -10.10 9.47
CA PRO A 16 -13.13 -9.42 10.60
C PRO A 16 -11.77 -8.77 10.29
N ILE A 17 -11.00 -9.35 9.37
CA ILE A 17 -9.70 -8.81 8.96
C ILE A 17 -9.90 -7.53 8.16
N TYR A 18 -10.89 -7.52 7.29
CA TYR A 18 -11.23 -6.36 6.48
C TYR A 18 -11.83 -5.22 7.31
N ILE A 19 -12.69 -5.57 8.28
CA ILE A 19 -13.24 -4.63 9.27
C ILE A 19 -12.09 -3.98 10.04
N LYS A 20 -11.20 -4.78 10.61
CA LYS A 20 -10.06 -4.28 11.39
C LYS A 20 -9.18 -3.34 10.56
N TYR A 21 -8.86 -3.72 9.33
CA TYR A 21 -8.09 -2.88 8.43
C TYR A 21 -8.75 -1.51 8.20
N HIS A 22 -10.06 -1.49 7.91
CA HIS A 22 -10.80 -0.24 7.72
C HIS A 22 -10.84 0.63 8.98
N ASP A 23 -11.07 0.00 10.14
CA ASP A 23 -11.32 0.73 11.39
C ASP A 23 -10.04 1.25 12.04
N GLU A 24 -8.90 0.57 11.84
CA GLU A 24 -7.66 0.83 12.57
C GLU A 24 -6.49 1.30 11.70
N GLU A 25 -6.52 1.01 10.38
CA GLU A 25 -5.36 1.26 9.51
C GLU A 25 -5.69 2.19 8.33
N TRP A 26 -6.75 1.91 7.58
CA TRP A 26 -7.04 2.61 6.34
C TRP A 26 -7.44 4.08 6.59
N GLY A 27 -6.75 4.99 5.91
CA GLY A 27 -6.99 6.42 6.04
C GLY A 27 -6.36 7.06 7.29
N VAL A 28 -5.67 6.28 8.12
CA VAL A 28 -4.89 6.79 9.25
C VAL A 28 -3.54 7.29 8.71
N PRO A 29 -3.12 8.54 9.03
CA PRO A 29 -1.81 9.05 8.63
C PRO A 29 -0.67 8.13 9.06
N LEU A 30 0.06 7.59 8.10
CA LEU A 30 1.14 6.64 8.31
C LEU A 30 2.49 7.30 7.98
N HIS A 31 3.40 7.33 8.96
CA HIS A 31 4.70 8.00 8.89
C HIS A 31 5.90 7.08 9.18
N ASP A 32 5.65 5.82 9.50
CA ASP A 32 6.71 4.82 9.71
C ASP A 32 7.16 4.23 8.37
N ASP A 33 8.42 4.39 8.01
CA ASP A 33 8.98 3.94 6.73
C ASP A 33 8.85 2.42 6.51
N HIS A 34 8.95 1.63 7.57
CA HIS A 34 8.82 0.19 7.47
C HIS A 34 7.37 -0.22 7.15
N ALA A 35 6.40 0.38 7.82
CA ALA A 35 4.98 0.15 7.55
C ALA A 35 4.56 0.72 6.18
N LEU A 36 5.10 1.86 5.77
CA LEU A 36 4.94 2.42 4.42
C LEU A 36 5.46 1.45 3.36
N TYR A 37 6.65 0.86 3.57
CA TYR A 37 7.21 -0.12 2.65
C TYR A 37 6.37 -1.39 2.56
N GLU A 38 5.93 -1.95 3.70
CA GLU A 38 5.04 -3.12 3.73
C GLU A 38 3.78 -2.86 2.90
N LEU A 39 3.09 -1.76 3.19
CA LEU A 39 1.83 -1.42 2.51
C LEU A 39 2.06 -1.18 1.01
N PHE A 40 3.09 -0.42 0.66
CA PHE A 40 3.44 -0.14 -0.73
C PHE A 40 3.74 -1.43 -1.52
N LEU A 41 4.49 -2.37 -0.91
CA LEU A 41 4.79 -3.64 -1.54
C LEU A 41 3.52 -4.49 -1.75
N LEU A 42 2.66 -4.57 -0.73
CA LEU A 42 1.39 -5.30 -0.80
C LEU A 42 0.47 -4.74 -1.89
N GLU A 43 0.40 -3.41 -2.05
CA GLU A 43 -0.36 -2.75 -3.12
C GLU A 43 0.16 -3.13 -4.52
N THR A 44 1.47 -3.31 -4.70
CA THR A 44 2.00 -3.81 -5.98
C THR A 44 1.57 -5.25 -6.27
N PHE A 45 1.39 -6.08 -5.22
CA PHE A 45 0.88 -7.44 -5.36
C PHE A 45 -0.63 -7.50 -5.60
N GLN A 46 -1.38 -6.46 -5.24
CA GLN A 46 -2.82 -6.41 -5.45
C GLN A 46 -3.20 -6.38 -6.94
N ALA A 47 -2.37 -5.83 -7.82
CA ALA A 47 -2.73 -5.66 -9.24
C ALA A 47 -3.41 -6.91 -9.83
N GLY A 48 -4.70 -6.79 -10.23
CA GLY A 48 -5.54 -7.88 -10.74
C GLY A 48 -6.16 -8.79 -9.68
N LEU A 49 -6.07 -8.45 -8.40
CA LEU A 49 -6.65 -9.17 -7.27
C LEU A 49 -7.50 -8.24 -6.38
N SER A 50 -8.33 -8.82 -5.50
CA SER A 50 -9.01 -8.05 -4.47
C SER A 50 -8.05 -7.71 -3.32
N TRP A 51 -8.27 -6.55 -2.66
CA TRP A 51 -7.51 -6.18 -1.47
C TRP A 51 -7.71 -7.19 -0.33
N ALA A 52 -8.92 -7.73 -0.16
CA ALA A 52 -9.19 -8.80 0.79
C ALA A 52 -8.24 -10.00 0.60
N THR A 53 -7.97 -10.41 -0.66
CA THR A 53 -7.01 -11.49 -0.95
C THR A 53 -5.61 -11.17 -0.41
N ILE A 54 -5.17 -9.93 -0.52
CA ILE A 54 -3.86 -9.48 -0.02
C ILE A 54 -3.85 -9.44 1.50
N LEU A 55 -4.89 -8.88 2.12
CA LEU A 55 -5.00 -8.81 3.58
C LEU A 55 -4.99 -10.19 4.23
N HIS A 56 -5.74 -11.15 3.69
CA HIS A 56 -5.76 -12.53 4.18
C HIS A 56 -4.41 -13.25 4.04
N LYS A 57 -3.55 -12.78 3.12
CA LYS A 57 -2.19 -13.31 2.92
C LYS A 57 -1.10 -12.49 3.62
N ARG A 58 -1.43 -11.37 4.26
CA ARG A 58 -0.47 -10.40 4.81
C ARG A 58 0.54 -11.03 5.75
N GLU A 59 0.10 -11.87 6.70
CA GLU A 59 0.99 -12.55 7.63
C GLU A 59 1.91 -13.57 6.93
N ASN A 60 1.43 -14.22 5.88
CA ASN A 60 2.26 -15.10 5.07
C ASN A 60 3.31 -14.29 4.28
N PHE A 61 2.92 -13.14 3.73
CA PHE A 61 3.85 -12.23 3.10
C PHE A 61 4.91 -11.72 4.08
N ARG A 62 4.54 -11.34 5.33
CA ARG A 62 5.50 -10.92 6.35
C ARG A 62 6.58 -11.98 6.59
N ARG A 63 6.18 -13.26 6.71
CA ARG A 63 7.14 -14.36 6.87
C ARG A 63 7.99 -14.58 5.63
N ALA A 64 7.37 -14.64 4.45
CA ALA A 64 8.03 -14.93 3.18
C ALA A 64 9.02 -13.82 2.77
N TYR A 65 8.67 -12.57 3.05
CA TYR A 65 9.44 -11.34 2.76
C TYR A 65 10.28 -10.86 3.95
N GLU A 66 10.58 -11.77 4.90
CA GLU A 66 11.52 -11.52 6.01
C GLU A 66 11.19 -10.27 6.82
N GLY A 67 9.89 -10.09 7.12
CA GLY A 67 9.38 -8.95 7.89
C GLY A 67 9.34 -7.64 7.10
N PHE A 68 9.39 -7.68 5.78
CA PHE A 68 9.39 -6.49 4.93
C PHE A 68 10.55 -5.52 5.22
N HIS A 69 11.76 -6.06 5.42
CA HIS A 69 12.98 -5.24 5.46
C HIS A 69 13.44 -4.94 4.03
N PRO A 70 13.39 -3.69 3.55
CA PRO A 70 13.65 -3.36 2.16
C PRO A 70 15.06 -3.76 1.70
N GLU A 71 16.06 -3.68 2.60
CA GLU A 71 17.43 -4.10 2.30
C GLU A 71 17.52 -5.61 2.05
N ARG A 72 16.79 -6.41 2.82
CA ARG A 72 16.76 -7.87 2.65
C ARG A 72 16.05 -8.24 1.35
N VAL A 73 14.91 -7.63 1.08
CA VAL A 73 14.16 -7.88 -0.16
C VAL A 73 14.95 -7.44 -1.39
N ALA A 74 15.67 -6.32 -1.33
CA ALA A 74 16.54 -5.84 -2.41
C ALA A 74 17.69 -6.82 -2.73
N ALA A 75 18.06 -7.67 -1.76
CA ALA A 75 19.13 -8.66 -1.87
C ALA A 75 18.63 -10.08 -2.26
N PHE A 76 17.33 -10.30 -2.43
CA PHE A 76 16.81 -11.61 -2.83
C PHE A 76 17.43 -12.09 -4.15
N ASP A 77 17.93 -13.31 -4.14
CA ASP A 77 18.55 -13.98 -5.27
C ASP A 77 17.57 -14.93 -6.01
N ALA A 78 18.08 -15.61 -7.03
CA ALA A 78 17.29 -16.55 -7.82
C ALA A 78 16.74 -17.71 -6.97
N ALA A 79 17.51 -18.22 -6.01
CA ALA A 79 17.08 -19.29 -5.12
C ALA A 79 15.91 -18.85 -4.23
N LYS A 80 15.96 -17.61 -3.71
CA LYS A 80 14.85 -17.02 -2.94
C LYS A 80 13.62 -16.81 -3.79
N ILE A 81 13.76 -16.32 -5.03
CA ILE A 81 12.64 -16.19 -5.98
C ILE A 81 11.97 -17.54 -6.23
N ASP A 82 12.75 -18.60 -6.47
CA ASP A 82 12.22 -19.94 -6.70
C ASP A 82 11.50 -20.50 -5.46
N ALA A 83 12.03 -20.25 -4.26
CA ALA A 83 11.38 -20.60 -3.00
C ALA A 83 10.02 -19.87 -2.84
N LEU A 84 9.98 -18.55 -3.11
CA LEU A 84 8.75 -17.74 -3.06
C LEU A 84 7.70 -18.23 -4.09
N MET A 85 8.12 -18.73 -5.24
CA MET A 85 7.22 -19.32 -6.24
C MET A 85 6.59 -20.63 -5.77
N GLN A 86 7.16 -21.32 -4.79
CA GLN A 86 6.58 -22.53 -4.19
C GLN A 86 5.69 -22.22 -2.97
N ASP A 87 5.75 -21.00 -2.42
CA ASP A 87 4.96 -20.63 -1.24
C ASP A 87 3.49 -20.32 -1.61
N ALA A 88 2.58 -21.29 -1.33
CA ALA A 88 1.14 -21.08 -1.54
C ALA A 88 0.52 -20.02 -0.62
N GLY A 89 1.21 -19.61 0.43
CA GLY A 89 0.76 -18.56 1.34
C GLY A 89 0.73 -17.17 0.71
N ILE A 90 1.53 -16.93 -0.33
CA ILE A 90 1.62 -15.64 -1.02
C ILE A 90 1.01 -15.69 -2.44
N VAL A 91 1.07 -14.56 -3.14
CA VAL A 91 0.72 -14.47 -4.57
C VAL A 91 1.91 -14.96 -5.41
N ARG A 92 1.81 -16.17 -5.94
CA ARG A 92 2.86 -16.82 -6.75
C ARG A 92 2.88 -16.27 -8.18
N ASN A 93 3.45 -15.10 -8.35
CA ASN A 93 3.66 -14.48 -9.65
C ASN A 93 5.12 -14.01 -9.76
N ARG A 94 5.91 -14.74 -10.56
CA ARG A 94 7.37 -14.50 -10.72
C ARG A 94 7.65 -13.04 -11.07
N ARG A 95 6.92 -12.46 -12.02
CA ARG A 95 7.14 -11.08 -12.43
C ARG A 95 6.90 -10.08 -11.29
N LYS A 96 5.90 -10.30 -10.42
CA LYS A 96 5.66 -9.46 -9.24
C LYS A 96 6.77 -9.64 -8.20
N ILE A 97 7.24 -10.88 -7.98
CA ILE A 97 8.33 -11.19 -7.06
C ILE A 97 9.63 -10.53 -7.54
N GLU A 98 10.02 -10.67 -8.80
CA GLU A 98 11.20 -10.01 -9.37
C GLU A 98 11.08 -8.48 -9.32
N THR A 99 9.88 -7.97 -9.56
CA THR A 99 9.59 -6.53 -9.46
C THR A 99 9.71 -6.02 -8.03
N SER A 100 9.32 -6.81 -7.04
CA SER A 100 9.46 -6.40 -5.62
C SER A 100 10.91 -6.11 -5.27
N ILE A 101 11.87 -6.89 -5.79
CA ILE A 101 13.31 -6.67 -5.60
C ILE A 101 13.74 -5.34 -6.24
N THR A 102 13.29 -5.08 -7.47
CA THR A 102 13.59 -3.81 -8.15
C THR A 102 13.01 -2.62 -7.40
N ASN A 103 11.75 -2.74 -6.97
CA ASN A 103 11.05 -1.67 -6.24
C ASN A 103 11.69 -1.41 -4.87
N SER A 104 12.22 -2.45 -4.20
CA SER A 104 12.94 -2.29 -2.94
C SER A 104 14.22 -1.46 -3.11
N ARG A 105 14.96 -1.70 -4.19
CA ARG A 105 16.16 -0.90 -4.50
C ARG A 105 15.81 0.57 -4.73
N VAL A 106 14.77 0.83 -5.53
CA VAL A 106 14.30 2.20 -5.77
C VAL A 106 13.75 2.84 -4.48
N PHE A 107 13.10 2.08 -3.61
CA PHE A 107 12.67 2.56 -2.30
C PHE A 107 13.88 3.03 -1.46
N LEU A 108 14.92 2.22 -1.40
CA LEU A 108 16.17 2.57 -0.68
C LEU A 108 16.87 3.80 -1.30
N ASP A 109 16.89 3.92 -2.63
CA ASP A 109 17.42 5.10 -3.32
C ASP A 109 16.64 6.37 -2.93
N ILE A 110 15.29 6.27 -2.82
CA ILE A 110 14.43 7.38 -2.36
C ILE A 110 14.75 7.73 -0.90
N VAL A 111 14.85 6.73 -0.02
CA VAL A 111 15.22 6.95 1.38
C VAL A 111 16.58 7.65 1.49
N HIS A 112 17.56 7.25 0.69
CA HIS A 112 18.87 7.87 0.66
C HIS A 112 18.80 9.34 0.18
N GLU A 113 17.98 9.64 -0.82
CA GLU A 113 17.84 10.98 -1.42
C GLU A 113 17.07 11.96 -0.52
N TYR A 114 15.98 11.50 0.12
CA TYR A 114 15.04 12.34 0.88
C TYR A 114 15.20 12.22 2.41
N GLY A 115 16.03 11.30 2.89
CA GLY A 115 16.19 10.99 4.31
C GLY A 115 15.19 9.95 4.83
N SER A 116 14.01 9.85 4.23
CA SER A 116 13.00 8.82 4.51
C SER A 116 12.02 8.70 3.34
N PHE A 117 11.32 7.57 3.24
CA PHE A 117 10.21 7.44 2.29
C PHE A 117 9.00 8.27 2.73
N ASP A 118 8.82 8.43 4.04
CA ASP A 118 7.84 9.36 4.62
C ASP A 118 8.04 10.79 4.09
N ALA A 119 9.25 11.33 4.21
CA ALA A 119 9.56 12.67 3.71
C ALA A 119 9.29 12.81 2.20
N TYR A 120 9.57 11.76 1.41
CA TYR A 120 9.29 11.74 -0.01
C TYR A 120 7.80 11.77 -0.31
N ILE A 121 7.02 10.81 0.26
CA ILE A 121 5.61 10.65 -0.12
C ILE A 121 4.72 11.77 0.42
N TRP A 122 4.94 12.17 1.68
CA TRP A 122 4.22 13.28 2.29
C TRP A 122 4.69 14.65 1.78
N GLY A 123 5.89 14.75 1.24
CA GLY A 123 6.41 15.98 0.61
C GLY A 123 5.55 16.47 -0.56
N PHE A 124 4.83 15.59 -1.24
CA PHE A 124 3.91 15.97 -2.33
C PHE A 124 2.69 16.76 -1.85
N THR A 125 2.39 16.74 -0.56
CA THR A 125 1.25 17.43 0.09
C THR A 125 1.67 18.33 1.23
N GLU A 126 2.96 18.67 1.33
CA GLU A 126 3.51 19.50 2.41
C GLU A 126 3.23 18.92 3.81
N GLY A 127 3.23 17.58 3.92
CA GLY A 127 2.96 16.86 5.15
C GLY A 127 1.50 16.88 5.61
N LYS A 128 0.55 17.21 4.72
CA LYS A 128 -0.87 17.35 5.07
C LYS A 128 -1.72 16.29 4.40
N SER A 129 -2.71 15.77 5.13
CA SER A 129 -3.80 15.01 4.52
C SER A 129 -4.65 15.93 3.66
N ILE A 130 -4.95 15.51 2.44
CA ILE A 130 -5.82 16.23 1.52
C ILE A 130 -7.20 15.57 1.54
N ARG A 131 -8.24 16.37 1.72
CA ARG A 131 -9.62 15.92 1.52
C ARG A 131 -9.97 16.07 0.03
N GLU A 132 -10.24 14.94 -0.63
CA GLU A 132 -10.88 14.96 -1.94
C GLU A 132 -12.40 14.93 -1.79
N SER A 133 -13.11 15.60 -2.71
CA SER A 133 -14.56 15.45 -2.81
C SER A 133 -14.89 13.98 -3.05
N TRP A 134 -15.94 13.47 -2.36
CA TRP A 134 -16.42 12.11 -2.54
C TRP A 134 -17.00 11.94 -3.95
N GLU A 135 -16.15 11.68 -4.89
CA GLU A 135 -16.50 11.18 -6.21
C GLU A 135 -15.85 9.80 -6.36
N LEU A 136 -16.49 8.90 -7.08
CA LEU A 136 -15.95 7.58 -7.42
C LEU A 136 -14.74 7.73 -8.35
N ARG A 137 -13.66 8.27 -7.83
CA ARG A 137 -12.39 8.41 -8.55
C ARG A 137 -11.52 7.20 -8.29
N ILE A 138 -10.78 6.81 -9.29
CA ILE A 138 -9.78 5.75 -9.23
C ILE A 138 -8.36 6.29 -9.45
N THR A 139 -8.23 7.57 -9.76
CA THR A 139 -6.98 8.31 -9.95
C THR A 139 -7.18 9.79 -9.60
N SER A 140 -6.09 10.51 -9.38
CA SER A 140 -6.08 11.96 -9.19
C SER A 140 -4.83 12.59 -9.80
N PRO A 141 -4.80 13.92 -10.01
CA PRO A 141 -3.59 14.62 -10.43
C PRO A 141 -2.40 14.37 -9.50
N LEU A 142 -2.64 14.16 -8.21
CA LEU A 142 -1.61 13.79 -7.25
C LEU A 142 -1.07 12.39 -7.51
N SER A 143 -1.95 11.37 -7.64
CA SER A 143 -1.52 10.01 -7.94
C SER A 143 -0.82 9.89 -9.30
N ASP A 144 -1.24 10.67 -10.30
CA ASP A 144 -0.58 10.73 -11.61
C ASP A 144 0.84 11.28 -11.50
N ARG A 145 1.03 12.36 -10.75
CA ARG A 145 2.32 13.01 -10.52
C ARG A 145 3.29 12.09 -9.79
N ILE A 146 2.84 11.44 -8.71
CA ILE A 146 3.65 10.49 -7.94
C ILE A 146 3.99 9.26 -8.81
N THR A 147 3.02 8.71 -9.54
CA THR A 147 3.23 7.59 -10.46
C THR A 147 4.30 7.92 -11.50
N LYS A 148 4.25 9.12 -12.07
CA LYS A 148 5.25 9.57 -13.06
C LYS A 148 6.65 9.61 -12.47
N ASP A 149 6.80 10.13 -11.25
CA ASP A 149 8.10 10.19 -10.57
C ASP A 149 8.63 8.79 -10.22
N LEU A 150 7.80 7.93 -9.61
CA LEU A 150 8.18 6.57 -9.27
C LEU A 150 8.59 5.74 -10.49
N LYS A 151 7.87 5.87 -11.61
CA LYS A 151 8.24 5.22 -12.87
C LYS A 151 9.56 5.73 -13.43
N ARG A 152 9.80 7.04 -13.36
CA ARG A 152 11.08 7.65 -13.77
C ARG A 152 12.25 7.12 -12.95
N ARG A 153 12.03 6.83 -11.67
CA ARG A 153 13.02 6.21 -10.76
C ARG A 153 13.20 4.71 -11.01
N GLY A 154 12.38 4.09 -11.83
CA GLY A 154 12.48 2.68 -12.21
C GLY A 154 11.50 1.73 -11.50
N MET A 155 10.59 2.22 -10.67
CA MET A 155 9.57 1.37 -10.07
C MET A 155 8.62 0.79 -11.11
N LYS A 156 8.15 -0.43 -10.87
CA LYS A 156 7.25 -1.19 -11.73
C LYS A 156 5.99 -1.59 -10.97
N PHE A 157 4.92 -1.92 -11.70
CA PHE A 157 3.59 -2.17 -11.13
C PHE A 157 3.05 -1.02 -10.27
N VAL A 158 3.49 0.19 -10.56
CA VAL A 158 3.00 1.43 -9.96
C VAL A 158 2.17 2.18 -11.01
N GLY A 159 0.87 1.90 -11.05
CA GLY A 159 -0.10 2.65 -11.85
C GLY A 159 -0.75 3.75 -11.02
N SER A 160 -1.33 4.77 -11.67
CA SER A 160 -2.01 5.86 -10.95
C SER A 160 -3.13 5.35 -10.05
N THR A 161 -3.86 4.31 -10.46
CA THR A 161 -4.89 3.66 -9.65
C THR A 161 -4.30 3.03 -8.39
N SER A 162 -3.19 2.28 -8.50
CA SER A 162 -2.54 1.67 -7.33
C SER A 162 -1.99 2.74 -6.39
N ILE A 163 -1.35 3.78 -6.93
CA ILE A 163 -0.86 4.91 -6.12
C ILE A 163 -2.02 5.64 -5.45
N TYR A 164 -3.14 5.86 -6.16
CA TYR A 164 -4.33 6.47 -5.57
C TYR A 164 -4.84 5.66 -4.36
N SER A 165 -4.95 4.33 -4.49
CA SER A 165 -5.32 3.44 -3.38
C SER A 165 -4.29 3.49 -2.24
N THR A 166 -3.00 3.50 -2.57
CA THR A 166 -1.93 3.64 -1.56
C THR A 166 -2.08 4.95 -0.78
N LEU A 167 -2.30 6.08 -1.46
CA LEU A 167 -2.46 7.39 -0.82
C LEU A 167 -3.68 7.46 0.11
N GLN A 168 -4.77 6.76 -0.23
CA GLN A 168 -5.92 6.60 0.65
C GLN A 168 -5.56 5.74 1.87
N ALA A 169 -4.90 4.61 1.65
CA ALA A 169 -4.54 3.68 2.70
C ALA A 169 -3.61 4.30 3.76
N ILE A 170 -2.62 5.11 3.33
CA ILE A 170 -1.67 5.79 4.23
C ILE A 170 -2.18 7.13 4.78
N GLY A 171 -3.40 7.53 4.48
CA GLY A 171 -4.03 8.74 5.02
C GLY A 171 -3.56 10.06 4.38
N VAL A 172 -2.79 10.02 3.29
CA VAL A 172 -2.48 11.23 2.49
C VAL A 172 -3.76 11.77 1.86
N LEU A 173 -4.65 10.87 1.40
CA LEU A 173 -5.98 11.22 0.94
C LEU A 173 -7.02 10.79 2.00
N ALA A 174 -7.73 11.75 2.57
CA ALA A 174 -8.83 11.49 3.49
C ALA A 174 -10.06 10.99 2.70
N ALA A 175 -10.23 9.68 2.60
CA ALA A 175 -11.14 9.03 1.65
C ALA A 175 -12.32 8.28 2.29
N HIS A 176 -12.52 8.37 3.61
CA HIS A 176 -13.72 7.81 4.23
C HIS A 176 -15.01 8.46 3.69
N ALA A 177 -16.02 7.65 3.43
CA ALA A 177 -17.34 8.09 2.96
C ALA A 177 -17.95 9.13 3.92
N GLU A 178 -18.85 9.97 3.40
CA GLU A 178 -19.45 11.06 4.19
C GLU A 178 -20.23 10.58 5.41
N ASP A 179 -20.81 9.41 5.32
CA ASP A 179 -21.58 8.78 6.38
C ASP A 179 -20.79 7.74 7.20
N CYS A 180 -19.49 7.61 6.94
CA CYS A 180 -18.62 6.69 7.68
C CYS A 180 -18.26 7.26 9.06
N ASP A 181 -18.43 6.47 10.12
CA ASP A 181 -18.14 6.88 11.51
C ASP A 181 -16.62 7.09 11.77
N TRP A 182 -15.74 6.60 10.89
CA TRP A 182 -14.27 6.78 10.93
C TRP A 182 -13.79 7.98 10.11
N ARG A 183 -14.70 8.69 9.47
CA ARG A 183 -14.35 9.93 8.76
C ARG A 183 -13.82 10.96 9.74
N GLN A 184 -12.57 11.37 9.57
CA GLN A 184 -11.99 12.46 10.33
C GLN A 184 -12.62 13.81 9.91
N PRO A 185 -12.79 14.76 10.85
CA PRO A 185 -13.40 16.07 10.61
C PRO A 185 -12.64 16.93 9.58
#